data_33ad6c82cb26e5606be96d4061775e39
#
_entry.id   33ad6c82cb26e5606be96d4061775e39
#
_cell.length_a   1.000
_cell.length_b   1.000
_cell.length_c   1.000
_cell.angle_alpha   90.00
_cell.angle_beta   90.00
_cell.angle_gamma   90.00
#
_symmetry.space_group_name_H-M   'P 1'
#
loop_
_entity.id
_entity.type
_entity.pdbx_description
1 polymer ?
#
loop_
_entity_poly.entity_id
_entity_poly.type
_entity_poly.pdbx_seq_one_letter_code
_entity_poly.pdbx_strand_id
1 'polypeptide(L)'
;MNKGLKSFLTALSLLFTFIATAQGQAHKAVADRIIGVVGDRIILQSDIQSAVADAARNGEKLPENAPCIIMEHALLQKILALQAERDSLPLTDEDVEAQMDMRVRGWISQFGSQSALEEVAGKTVYQLKDDQRPFIKEQMLSDKMRSKVVNDVHITPTEVKAYFDKIPKDSLPFLESELEVGQIVLLPSASKDVEDYIYNEMLGYKKQIESGAVTFDALAKRVSEDRVTAERGGAIEVNRSDKSTWDPVFLSTAFRLKTGEISVPVKSNRFGYFLIQQVSRRGDIAKLKMILRIPPVTDNELAVARKKLDSVRAEVDEKKISFKDAAYKYSDDENVKNYGPFILNKDGSTYVTIDALDKDMVTTIKDMKVGDISKPVTFTNDQGKKGVRLVYLKSKTAPHRLNLVDDYSKISDLALEQKKGEVLDKWLTKKIPTFYILVDKQATQECPNLSKYETSDKGF
;
A
#
# COMPACT_ATOMS: atom_id res chain seq x y z
N MET A 1 -9.48 60.80 -55.00
CA MET A 1 -10.34 59.68 -54.54
C MET A 1 -9.55 58.37 -54.80
N ASN A 2 -9.10 57.74 -54.03
CA ASN A 2 -8.85 57.31 -52.67
C ASN A 2 -7.81 56.16 -52.70
N LYS A 3 -6.56 56.50 -52.50
CA LYS A 3 -5.50 55.47 -52.31
C LYS A 3 -5.75 54.67 -51.03
N GLY A 4 -6.52 55.21 -50.01
CA GLY A 4 -6.82 54.58 -48.78
C GLY A 4 -7.87 53.44 -48.84
N LEU A 5 -8.82 53.51 -49.81
CA LEU A 5 -9.88 52.51 -49.93
C LEU A 5 -9.41 51.21 -50.62
N LYS A 6 -8.39 51.29 -51.48
CA LYS A 6 -7.80 50.09 -52.08
C LYS A 6 -6.92 49.31 -51.12
N SER A 7 -6.23 49.99 -50.18
CA SER A 7 -5.39 49.35 -49.15
C SER A 7 -6.24 48.66 -48.12
N PHE A 8 -7.47 49.15 -47.80
CA PHE A 8 -8.37 48.56 -46.84
C PHE A 8 -9.05 47.28 -47.39
N LEU A 9 -9.37 47.29 -48.70
CA LEU A 9 -9.93 46.11 -49.36
C LEU A 9 -8.94 44.96 -49.58
N THR A 10 -7.65 45.28 -49.77
CA THR A 10 -6.60 44.25 -49.87
C THR A 10 -6.24 43.66 -48.48
N ALA A 11 -6.30 44.44 -47.41
CA ALA A 11 -6.08 43.93 -46.05
C ALA A 11 -7.24 43.04 -45.55
N LEU A 12 -8.48 43.37 -45.93
CA LEU A 12 -9.66 42.59 -45.60
C LEU A 12 -9.70 41.26 -46.40
N SER A 13 -9.20 41.24 -47.66
CA SER A 13 -9.08 40.02 -48.47
C SER A 13 -8.00 39.04 -47.95
N LEU A 14 -6.90 39.57 -47.39
CA LEU A 14 -5.85 38.76 -46.77
C LEU A 14 -6.28 38.17 -45.41
N LEU A 15 -7.17 38.84 -44.67
CA LEU A 15 -7.72 38.35 -43.39
C LEU A 15 -8.71 37.19 -43.63
N PHE A 16 -9.45 37.21 -44.75
CA PHE A 16 -10.43 36.16 -45.08
C PHE A 16 -9.77 34.87 -45.63
N THR A 17 -8.56 34.96 -46.22
CA THR A 17 -7.82 33.77 -46.67
C THR A 17 -7.11 33.01 -45.55
N PHE A 18 -6.91 33.65 -44.38
CA PHE A 18 -6.29 32.97 -43.22
C PHE A 18 -7.31 32.15 -42.37
N ILE A 19 -8.61 32.40 -42.53
CA ILE A 19 -9.66 31.67 -41.75
C ILE A 19 -10.04 30.34 -42.43
N ALA A 20 -9.68 30.11 -43.70
CA ALA A 20 -10.09 28.91 -44.45
C ALA A 20 -9.17 27.68 -44.29
N THR A 21 -8.09 27.74 -43.49
CA THR A 21 -7.18 26.62 -43.29
C THR A 21 -7.21 26.01 -41.88
N ALA A 22 -8.15 26.43 -41.03
CA ALA A 22 -8.50 25.65 -39.80
C ALA A 22 -9.40 24.47 -40.17
N GLN A 23 -8.99 23.65 -41.13
CA GLN A 23 -9.53 22.29 -41.21
C GLN A 23 -9.03 21.57 -39.98
N GLY A 24 -9.95 21.38 -39.03
CA GLY A 24 -9.73 20.48 -37.90
C GLY A 24 -9.23 19.16 -38.48
N GLN A 25 -7.98 18.82 -38.21
CA GLN A 25 -7.51 17.46 -38.34
C GLN A 25 -8.48 16.62 -37.49
N ALA A 26 -9.39 15.94 -38.17
CA ALA A 26 -10.13 14.86 -37.54
C ALA A 26 -9.05 13.96 -36.92
N HIS A 27 -8.91 14.00 -35.60
CA HIS A 27 -8.15 12.98 -34.90
C HIS A 27 -8.73 11.66 -35.37
N LYS A 28 -8.02 10.95 -36.23
CA LYS A 28 -8.32 9.54 -36.48
C LYS A 28 -8.30 8.92 -35.09
N ALA A 29 -9.49 8.59 -34.57
CA ALA A 29 -9.58 7.70 -33.44
C ALA A 29 -8.95 6.41 -33.94
N VAL A 30 -7.71 6.16 -33.55
CA VAL A 30 -7.04 4.89 -33.83
C VAL A 30 -7.86 3.91 -32.99
N ALA A 31 -8.66 3.09 -33.69
CA ALA A 31 -9.34 1.96 -33.04
C ALA A 31 -8.23 1.12 -32.39
N ASP A 32 -8.40 0.81 -31.11
CA ASP A 32 -7.43 0.00 -30.38
C ASP A 32 -7.28 -1.37 -31.06
N ARG A 33 -6.06 -1.88 -31.07
CA ARG A 33 -5.77 -3.13 -31.81
C ARG A 33 -6.04 -4.34 -30.92
N ILE A 34 -6.85 -5.26 -31.40
CA ILE A 34 -7.01 -6.58 -30.78
C ILE A 34 -5.76 -7.40 -31.09
N ILE A 35 -5.00 -7.75 -30.05
CA ILE A 35 -3.77 -8.55 -30.17
C ILE A 35 -3.95 -10.00 -29.70
N GLY A 36 -5.06 -10.30 -29.02
CA GLY A 36 -5.42 -11.64 -28.61
C GLY A 36 -6.91 -11.80 -28.41
N VAL A 37 -7.41 -13.02 -28.63
CA VAL A 37 -8.79 -13.45 -28.36
C VAL A 37 -8.75 -14.79 -27.65
N VAL A 38 -9.52 -14.97 -26.59
CA VAL A 38 -9.69 -16.24 -25.89
C VAL A 38 -11.18 -16.46 -25.67
N GLY A 39 -11.79 -17.36 -26.44
CA GLY A 39 -13.24 -17.51 -26.45
C GLY A 39 -13.93 -16.24 -26.93
N ASP A 40 -14.71 -15.61 -26.06
CA ASP A 40 -15.42 -14.34 -26.27
C ASP A 40 -14.68 -13.12 -25.70
N ARG A 41 -13.47 -13.31 -25.15
CA ARG A 41 -12.69 -12.29 -24.48
C ARG A 41 -11.56 -11.78 -25.34
N ILE A 42 -11.43 -10.47 -25.44
CA ILE A 42 -10.38 -9.81 -26.21
C ILE A 42 -9.24 -9.32 -25.30
N ILE A 43 -8.06 -9.16 -25.89
CA ILE A 43 -6.90 -8.50 -25.31
C ILE A 43 -6.51 -7.39 -26.27
N LEU A 44 -6.46 -6.16 -25.76
CA LEU A 44 -6.10 -4.98 -26.53
C LEU A 44 -4.62 -4.64 -26.38
N GLN A 45 -4.07 -4.00 -27.40
CA GLN A 45 -2.70 -3.54 -27.37
C GLN A 45 -2.49 -2.49 -26.27
N SER A 46 -3.48 -1.62 -26.08
CA SER A 46 -3.46 -0.61 -24.99
C SER A 46 -3.42 -1.23 -23.61
N ASP A 47 -4.05 -2.40 -23.40
CA ASP A 47 -4.03 -3.09 -22.10
C ASP A 47 -2.59 -3.47 -21.71
N ILE A 48 -1.85 -4.03 -22.68
CA ILE A 48 -0.46 -4.43 -22.45
C ILE A 48 0.44 -3.21 -22.25
N GLN A 49 0.28 -2.16 -23.07
CA GLN A 49 1.05 -0.93 -22.94
C GLN A 49 0.80 -0.24 -21.60
N SER A 50 -0.46 -0.21 -21.15
CA SER A 50 -0.83 0.36 -19.86
C SER A 50 -0.23 -0.45 -18.71
N ALA A 51 -0.27 -1.78 -18.76
CA ALA A 51 0.32 -2.63 -17.74
C ALA A 51 1.86 -2.46 -17.64
N VAL A 52 2.55 -2.33 -18.79
CA VAL A 52 3.99 -2.01 -18.84
C VAL A 52 4.28 -0.64 -18.21
N ALA A 53 3.47 0.36 -18.55
CA ALA A 53 3.63 1.72 -18.02
C ALA A 53 3.36 1.79 -16.51
N ASP A 54 2.38 1.02 -16.02
CA ASP A 54 2.05 0.93 -14.60
C ASP A 54 3.18 0.28 -13.79
N ALA A 55 3.72 -0.84 -14.27
CA ALA A 55 4.85 -1.51 -13.64
C ALA A 55 6.09 -0.59 -13.59
N ALA A 56 6.36 0.13 -14.68
CA ALA A 56 7.46 1.10 -14.73
C ALA A 56 7.24 2.26 -13.72
N ARG A 57 6.01 2.77 -13.58
CA ARG A 57 5.66 3.81 -12.58
C ARG A 57 5.84 3.33 -11.14
N ASN A 58 5.60 2.05 -10.90
CA ASN A 58 5.81 1.43 -9.58
C ASN A 58 7.29 1.16 -9.26
N GLY A 59 8.21 1.52 -10.17
CA GLY A 59 9.64 1.34 -9.98
C GLY A 59 10.15 -0.07 -10.24
N GLU A 60 9.36 -0.92 -10.88
CA GLU A 60 9.77 -2.28 -11.23
C GLU A 60 10.81 -2.25 -12.36
N LYS A 61 11.89 -3.01 -12.20
CA LYS A 61 12.87 -3.23 -13.26
C LYS A 61 12.32 -4.24 -14.24
N LEU A 62 11.75 -3.75 -15.33
CA LEU A 62 11.18 -4.60 -16.36
C LEU A 62 12.26 -5.17 -17.28
N PRO A 63 12.21 -6.48 -17.63
CA PRO A 63 13.04 -7.04 -18.67
C PRO A 63 12.64 -6.52 -20.06
N GLU A 64 13.51 -6.61 -21.04
CA GLU A 64 13.23 -6.15 -22.42
C GLU A 64 12.00 -6.83 -23.04
N ASN A 65 11.74 -8.08 -22.67
CA ASN A 65 10.58 -8.85 -23.15
C ASN A 65 9.34 -8.72 -22.24
N ALA A 66 9.27 -7.70 -21.37
CA ALA A 66 8.12 -7.48 -20.48
C ALA A 66 6.77 -7.46 -21.20
N PRO A 67 6.59 -6.83 -22.37
CA PRO A 67 5.33 -6.90 -23.10
C PRO A 67 4.88 -8.34 -23.42
N CYS A 68 5.83 -9.22 -23.80
CA CYS A 68 5.56 -10.61 -24.08
C CYS A 68 5.12 -11.40 -22.84
N ILE A 69 5.76 -11.15 -21.70
CA ILE A 69 5.41 -11.76 -20.41
C ILE A 69 4.01 -11.31 -19.98
N ILE A 70 3.72 -10.02 -20.07
CA ILE A 70 2.42 -9.46 -19.68
C ILE A 70 1.31 -9.99 -20.59
N MET A 71 1.57 -10.09 -21.90
CA MET A 71 0.59 -10.68 -22.84
C MET A 71 0.34 -12.16 -22.56
N GLU A 72 1.38 -12.93 -22.25
CA GLU A 72 1.24 -14.34 -21.85
C GLU A 72 0.39 -14.48 -20.58
N HIS A 73 0.63 -13.62 -19.56
CA HIS A 73 -0.18 -13.58 -18.36
C HIS A 73 -1.65 -13.21 -18.64
N ALA A 74 -1.91 -12.27 -19.55
CA ALA A 74 -3.27 -11.90 -19.95
C ALA A 74 -4.00 -13.07 -20.62
N LEU A 75 -3.34 -13.80 -21.53
CA LEU A 75 -3.89 -15.00 -22.15
C LEU A 75 -4.22 -16.07 -21.10
N LEU A 76 -3.27 -16.35 -20.21
CA LEU A 76 -3.42 -17.31 -19.12
C LEU A 76 -4.59 -16.94 -18.19
N GLN A 77 -4.71 -15.69 -17.80
CA GLN A 77 -5.79 -15.19 -16.96
C GLN A 77 -7.16 -15.45 -17.61
N LYS A 78 -7.28 -15.15 -18.90
CA LYS A 78 -8.54 -15.38 -19.63
C LYS A 78 -8.89 -16.87 -19.78
N ILE A 79 -7.90 -17.73 -20.04
CA ILE A 79 -8.10 -19.19 -20.11
C ILE A 79 -8.59 -19.72 -18.76
N LEU A 80 -7.92 -19.33 -17.67
CA LEU A 80 -8.29 -19.75 -16.32
C LEU A 80 -9.68 -19.26 -15.94
N ALA A 81 -10.02 -18.00 -16.21
CA ALA A 81 -11.33 -17.44 -15.91
C ALA A 81 -12.44 -18.12 -16.68
N LEU A 82 -12.27 -18.36 -17.98
CA LEU A 82 -13.24 -19.11 -18.80
C LEU A 82 -13.41 -20.56 -18.31
N GLN A 83 -12.32 -21.21 -17.90
CA GLN A 83 -12.45 -22.57 -17.34
C GLN A 83 -13.15 -22.54 -15.98
N ALA A 84 -12.92 -21.51 -15.16
CA ALA A 84 -13.65 -21.34 -13.89
C ALA A 84 -15.16 -21.24 -14.12
N GLU A 85 -15.59 -20.49 -15.14
CA GLU A 85 -17.00 -20.37 -15.52
C GLU A 85 -17.56 -21.70 -16.04
N ARG A 86 -16.82 -22.41 -16.92
CA ARG A 86 -17.21 -23.74 -17.40
C ARG A 86 -17.35 -24.76 -16.28
N ASP A 87 -16.48 -24.67 -15.28
CA ASP A 87 -16.49 -25.52 -14.09
C ASP A 87 -17.49 -25.03 -13.03
N SER A 88 -18.22 -23.93 -13.27
CA SER A 88 -19.17 -23.30 -12.35
C SER A 88 -18.57 -23.05 -10.96
N LEU A 89 -17.33 -22.54 -10.90
CA LEU A 89 -16.70 -22.23 -9.62
C LEU A 89 -17.48 -21.13 -8.88
N PRO A 90 -17.78 -21.32 -7.58
CA PRO A 90 -18.61 -20.37 -6.85
C PRO A 90 -17.89 -19.04 -6.68
N LEU A 91 -18.53 -17.97 -7.16
CA LEU A 91 -18.13 -16.58 -6.96
C LEU A 91 -19.40 -15.75 -6.80
N THR A 92 -19.61 -15.18 -5.61
CA THR A 92 -20.79 -14.36 -5.35
C THR A 92 -20.55 -12.90 -5.72
N ASP A 93 -21.63 -12.16 -5.97
CA ASP A 93 -21.52 -10.72 -6.21
C ASP A 93 -21.03 -9.98 -4.95
N GLU A 94 -21.32 -10.50 -3.75
CA GLU A 94 -20.80 -9.99 -2.48
C GLU A 94 -19.27 -10.14 -2.39
N ASP A 95 -18.70 -11.25 -2.85
CA ASP A 95 -17.24 -11.45 -2.91
C ASP A 95 -16.60 -10.39 -3.81
N VAL A 96 -17.19 -10.14 -4.99
CA VAL A 96 -16.71 -9.15 -5.94
C VAL A 96 -16.80 -7.74 -5.37
N GLU A 97 -17.94 -7.40 -4.71
CA GLU A 97 -18.14 -6.09 -4.10
C GLU A 97 -17.14 -5.84 -2.95
N ALA A 98 -16.91 -6.85 -2.10
CA ALA A 98 -15.92 -6.75 -1.02
C ALA A 98 -14.51 -6.49 -1.56
N GLN A 99 -14.12 -7.14 -2.65
CA GLN A 99 -12.83 -6.92 -3.31
C GLN A 99 -12.73 -5.51 -3.93
N MET A 100 -13.83 -5.06 -4.56
CA MET A 100 -13.94 -3.70 -5.09
C MET A 100 -13.79 -2.65 -3.99
N ASP A 101 -14.45 -2.85 -2.85
CA ASP A 101 -14.36 -1.94 -1.70
C ASP A 101 -12.94 -1.84 -1.15
N MET A 102 -12.21 -2.96 -1.07
CA MET A 102 -10.81 -2.94 -0.67
C MET A 102 -9.95 -2.13 -1.66
N ARG A 103 -10.16 -2.33 -2.97
CA ARG A 103 -9.41 -1.61 -4.00
C ARG A 103 -9.69 -0.11 -3.98
N VAL A 104 -10.94 0.28 -3.85
CA VAL A 104 -11.35 1.69 -3.73
C VAL A 104 -10.76 2.34 -2.49
N ARG A 105 -10.77 1.66 -1.33
CA ARG A 105 -10.10 2.17 -0.12
C ARG A 105 -8.60 2.38 -0.34
N GLY A 106 -7.94 1.46 -1.05
CA GLY A 106 -6.53 1.62 -1.44
C GLY A 106 -6.29 2.87 -2.28
N TRP A 107 -7.12 3.10 -3.30
CA TRP A 107 -7.03 4.30 -4.14
C TRP A 107 -7.30 5.57 -3.33
N ILE A 108 -8.35 5.59 -2.51
CA ILE A 108 -8.65 6.76 -1.65
C ILE A 108 -7.47 7.07 -0.73
N SER A 109 -6.83 6.04 -0.15
CA SER A 109 -5.63 6.22 0.68
C SER A 109 -4.46 6.80 -0.12
N GLN A 110 -4.26 6.35 -1.36
CA GLN A 110 -3.19 6.82 -2.24
C GLN A 110 -3.40 8.28 -2.68
N PHE A 111 -4.64 8.66 -3.02
CA PHE A 111 -5.00 10.02 -3.44
C PHE A 111 -5.34 10.97 -2.29
N GLY A 112 -5.39 10.46 -1.05
CA GLY A 112 -5.63 11.21 0.17
C GLY A 112 -7.10 11.47 0.50
N SER A 113 -8.01 11.45 -0.49
CA SER A 113 -9.46 11.56 -0.28
C SER A 113 -10.26 11.01 -1.47
N GLN A 114 -11.54 10.70 -1.23
CA GLN A 114 -12.45 10.29 -2.31
C GLN A 114 -12.60 11.39 -3.36
N SER A 115 -12.74 12.65 -2.93
CA SER A 115 -12.88 13.78 -3.87
C SER A 115 -11.66 13.96 -4.76
N ALA A 116 -10.44 13.78 -4.21
CA ALA A 116 -9.21 13.84 -5.00
C ALA A 116 -9.12 12.69 -6.01
N LEU A 117 -9.51 11.47 -5.61
CA LEU A 117 -9.60 10.33 -6.52
C LEU A 117 -10.59 10.60 -7.66
N GLU A 118 -11.80 11.08 -7.35
CA GLU A 118 -12.85 11.37 -8.34
C GLU A 118 -12.45 12.52 -9.28
N GLU A 119 -11.77 13.54 -8.78
CA GLU A 119 -11.23 14.66 -9.58
C GLU A 119 -10.16 14.16 -10.58
N VAL A 120 -9.20 13.38 -10.12
CA VAL A 120 -8.12 12.84 -10.97
C VAL A 120 -8.67 11.83 -11.98
N ALA A 121 -9.58 10.95 -11.56
CA ALA A 121 -10.18 9.94 -12.43
C ALA A 121 -11.22 10.50 -13.40
N GLY A 122 -11.78 11.70 -13.15
CA GLY A 122 -12.89 12.26 -13.91
C GLY A 122 -14.20 11.45 -13.79
N LYS A 123 -14.31 10.58 -12.79
CA LYS A 123 -15.41 9.64 -12.56
C LYS A 123 -15.70 9.53 -11.08
N THR A 124 -16.97 9.30 -10.73
CA THR A 124 -17.34 8.98 -9.34
C THR A 124 -16.83 7.60 -8.94
N VAL A 125 -16.65 7.36 -7.63
CA VAL A 125 -16.28 6.04 -7.11
C VAL A 125 -17.25 4.96 -7.58
N TYR A 126 -18.55 5.29 -7.70
CA TYR A 126 -19.54 4.35 -8.23
C TYR A 126 -19.24 3.95 -9.69
N GLN A 127 -18.97 4.93 -10.55
CA GLN A 127 -18.58 4.67 -11.95
C GLN A 127 -17.27 3.90 -12.06
N LEU A 128 -16.29 4.23 -11.21
CA LEU A 128 -15.02 3.50 -11.15
C LEU A 128 -15.23 2.03 -10.77
N LYS A 129 -16.10 1.76 -9.79
CA LYS A 129 -16.48 0.40 -9.43
C LYS A 129 -17.15 -0.35 -10.58
N ASP A 130 -18.10 0.30 -11.25
CA ASP A 130 -18.84 -0.32 -12.35
C ASP A 130 -17.94 -0.67 -13.53
N ASP A 131 -17.05 0.24 -13.91
CA ASP A 131 -16.04 0.01 -14.96
C ASP A 131 -15.06 -1.13 -14.62
N GLN A 132 -14.69 -1.27 -13.35
CA GLN A 132 -13.69 -2.25 -12.91
C GLN A 132 -14.30 -3.61 -12.56
N ARG A 133 -15.60 -3.68 -12.32
CA ARG A 133 -16.30 -4.92 -11.90
C ARG A 133 -16.04 -6.12 -12.81
N PRO A 134 -16.15 -6.02 -14.15
CA PRO A 134 -15.88 -7.16 -15.04
C PRO A 134 -14.44 -7.67 -14.92
N PHE A 135 -13.49 -6.75 -14.83
CA PHE A 135 -12.07 -7.09 -14.68
C PHE A 135 -11.78 -7.78 -13.34
N ILE A 136 -12.31 -7.25 -12.23
CA ILE A 136 -12.16 -7.87 -10.92
C ILE A 136 -12.79 -9.25 -10.86
N LYS A 137 -13.99 -9.41 -11.42
CA LYS A 137 -14.65 -10.71 -11.50
C LYS A 137 -13.81 -11.72 -12.29
N GLU A 138 -13.26 -11.32 -13.43
CA GLU A 138 -12.39 -12.16 -14.26
C GLU A 138 -11.12 -12.56 -13.49
N GLN A 139 -10.48 -11.60 -12.81
CA GLN A 139 -9.30 -11.86 -11.98
C GLN A 139 -9.62 -12.88 -10.88
N MET A 140 -10.70 -12.67 -10.13
CA MET A 140 -11.08 -13.58 -9.03
C MET A 140 -11.41 -14.99 -9.52
N LEU A 141 -12.06 -15.14 -10.67
CA LEU A 141 -12.31 -16.43 -11.30
C LEU A 141 -11.01 -17.12 -11.71
N SER A 142 -10.08 -16.37 -12.32
CA SER A 142 -8.75 -16.87 -12.68
C SER A 142 -7.99 -17.38 -11.46
N ASP A 143 -7.99 -16.60 -10.37
CA ASP A 143 -7.30 -16.96 -9.11
C ASP A 143 -7.93 -18.19 -8.46
N LYS A 144 -9.26 -18.29 -8.44
CA LYS A 144 -9.97 -19.47 -7.93
C LYS A 144 -9.64 -20.71 -8.76
N MET A 145 -9.58 -20.60 -10.09
CA MET A 145 -9.21 -21.71 -10.96
C MET A 145 -7.76 -22.13 -10.78
N ARG A 146 -6.84 -21.15 -10.73
CA ARG A 146 -5.43 -21.42 -10.41
C ARG A 146 -5.29 -22.18 -9.11
N SER A 147 -5.94 -21.67 -8.05
CA SER A 147 -5.92 -22.32 -6.74
C SER A 147 -6.45 -23.75 -6.81
N LYS A 148 -7.58 -23.99 -7.49
CA LYS A 148 -8.13 -25.34 -7.68
C LYS A 148 -7.15 -26.29 -8.35
N VAL A 149 -6.37 -25.82 -9.33
CA VAL A 149 -5.40 -26.63 -10.06
C VAL A 149 -4.21 -27.01 -9.19
N VAL A 150 -3.77 -26.10 -8.30
CA VAL A 150 -2.52 -26.27 -7.54
C VAL A 150 -2.71 -26.54 -6.04
N ASN A 151 -3.94 -26.55 -5.54
CA ASN A 151 -4.23 -26.64 -4.11
C ASN A 151 -3.69 -27.93 -3.46
N ASP A 152 -3.77 -29.05 -4.19
CA ASP A 152 -3.33 -30.37 -3.70
C ASP A 152 -1.84 -30.65 -4.00
N VAL A 153 -1.11 -29.65 -4.52
CA VAL A 153 0.32 -29.78 -4.80
C VAL A 153 1.11 -29.64 -3.51
N HIS A 154 1.73 -30.74 -3.08
CA HIS A 154 2.63 -30.76 -1.94
C HIS A 154 4.05 -31.10 -2.41
N ILE A 155 5.04 -30.70 -1.62
CA ILE A 155 6.43 -31.02 -1.89
C ILE A 155 7.00 -31.94 -0.83
N THR A 156 7.81 -32.91 -1.24
CA THR A 156 8.49 -33.82 -0.33
C THR A 156 9.94 -33.40 -0.09
N PRO A 157 10.55 -33.79 1.03
CA PRO A 157 11.97 -33.49 1.29
C PRO A 157 12.93 -33.93 0.19
N THR A 158 12.61 -35.06 -0.46
CA THR A 158 13.43 -35.57 -1.59
C THR A 158 13.34 -34.64 -2.79
N GLU A 159 12.15 -34.10 -3.10
CA GLU A 159 11.95 -33.14 -4.18
C GLU A 159 12.62 -31.79 -3.88
N VAL A 160 12.56 -31.32 -2.64
CA VAL A 160 13.28 -30.11 -2.19
C VAL A 160 14.77 -30.28 -2.42
N LYS A 161 15.33 -31.42 -2.02
CA LYS A 161 16.74 -31.72 -2.26
C LYS A 161 17.07 -31.76 -3.76
N ALA A 162 16.23 -32.43 -4.56
CA ALA A 162 16.41 -32.53 -6.00
C ALA A 162 16.31 -31.17 -6.72
N TYR A 163 15.45 -30.28 -6.22
CA TYR A 163 15.38 -28.89 -6.67
C TYR A 163 16.69 -28.15 -6.38
N PHE A 164 17.17 -28.21 -5.13
CA PHE A 164 18.38 -27.54 -4.70
C PHE A 164 19.63 -28.05 -5.44
N ASP A 165 19.74 -29.34 -5.64
CA ASP A 165 20.88 -29.98 -6.34
C ASP A 165 20.97 -29.57 -7.82
N LYS A 166 19.87 -29.07 -8.43
CA LYS A 166 19.87 -28.53 -9.80
C LYS A 166 20.42 -27.10 -9.89
N ILE A 167 20.47 -26.37 -8.79
CA ILE A 167 20.99 -25.00 -8.78
C ILE A 167 22.51 -25.06 -8.88
N PRO A 168 23.14 -24.42 -9.89
CA PRO A 168 24.59 -24.37 -9.99
C PRO A 168 25.19 -23.75 -8.73
N LYS A 169 26.21 -24.35 -8.17
CA LYS A 169 26.85 -23.90 -6.92
C LYS A 169 27.32 -22.43 -6.98
N ASP A 170 27.75 -21.99 -8.14
CA ASP A 170 28.24 -20.64 -8.36
C ASP A 170 27.09 -19.61 -8.45
N SER A 171 25.85 -20.08 -8.73
CA SER A 171 24.64 -19.28 -8.81
C SER A 171 23.88 -19.24 -7.49
N LEU A 172 24.33 -19.98 -6.45
CA LEU A 172 23.68 -19.93 -5.15
C LEU A 172 23.78 -18.53 -4.56
N PRO A 173 22.65 -17.87 -4.22
CA PRO A 173 22.65 -16.54 -3.66
C PRO A 173 23.41 -16.53 -2.33
N PHE A 174 24.15 -15.44 -2.12
CA PHE A 174 24.70 -15.12 -0.81
C PHE A 174 23.62 -14.42 0.00
N LEU A 175 23.31 -14.99 1.16
CA LEU A 175 22.34 -14.46 2.09
C LEU A 175 23.07 -13.66 3.16
N GLU A 176 22.61 -12.44 3.38
CA GLU A 176 23.10 -11.61 4.48
C GLU A 176 22.63 -12.18 5.82
N SER A 177 23.24 -11.68 6.91
CA SER A 177 22.82 -12.03 8.24
C SER A 177 21.36 -11.64 8.46
N GLU A 178 20.55 -12.60 8.83
CA GLU A 178 19.17 -12.38 9.26
C GLU A 178 19.06 -12.48 10.78
N LEU A 179 18.13 -11.70 11.31
CA LEU A 179 17.94 -11.52 12.74
C LEU A 179 16.48 -11.80 13.08
N GLU A 180 16.22 -12.51 14.17
CA GLU A 180 14.91 -12.48 14.83
C GLU A 180 15.01 -11.58 16.04
N VAL A 181 14.39 -10.41 15.95
CA VAL A 181 14.44 -9.38 16.99
C VAL A 181 13.04 -9.14 17.52
N GLY A 182 12.88 -9.27 18.83
CA GLY A 182 11.65 -8.94 19.53
C GLY A 182 11.77 -7.64 20.30
N GLN A 183 10.62 -7.00 20.60
CA GLN A 183 10.59 -5.80 21.42
C GLN A 183 9.41 -5.79 22.41
N ILE A 184 9.62 -5.14 23.55
CA ILE A 184 8.57 -4.74 24.50
C ILE A 184 8.64 -3.23 24.60
N VAL A 185 7.59 -2.54 24.19
CA VAL A 185 7.54 -1.09 24.07
C VAL A 185 6.64 -0.49 25.15
N LEU A 186 7.10 0.56 25.82
CA LEU A 186 6.25 1.45 26.60
C LEU A 186 6.27 2.85 25.97
N LEU A 187 5.08 3.38 25.74
CA LEU A 187 4.84 4.74 25.23
C LEU A 187 4.21 5.57 26.35
N PRO A 188 5.02 6.15 27.27
CA PRO A 188 4.47 6.91 28.37
C PRO A 188 3.67 8.11 27.85
N SER A 189 2.56 8.40 28.50
CA SER A 189 1.81 9.63 28.27
C SER A 189 2.49 10.80 28.99
N ALA A 190 2.31 12.01 28.48
CA ALA A 190 2.71 13.21 29.19
C ALA A 190 2.03 13.30 30.56
N SER A 191 2.68 13.94 31.52
CA SER A 191 2.08 14.22 32.83
C SER A 191 0.86 15.12 32.67
N LYS A 192 -0.02 15.10 33.68
CA LYS A 192 -1.21 15.94 33.71
C LYS A 192 -0.85 17.43 33.63
N ASP A 193 0.22 17.84 34.30
CA ASP A 193 0.64 19.23 34.28
C ASP A 193 1.06 19.70 32.87
N VAL A 194 1.73 18.84 32.11
CA VAL A 194 2.10 19.12 30.73
C VAL A 194 0.86 19.14 29.85
N GLU A 195 -0.08 18.20 30.05
CA GLU A 195 -1.36 18.19 29.31
C GLU A 195 -2.17 19.46 29.59
N ASP A 196 -2.30 19.88 30.86
CA ASP A 196 -3.02 21.07 31.26
C ASP A 196 -2.35 22.35 30.70
N TYR A 197 -1.02 22.38 30.62
CA TYR A 197 -0.29 23.45 29.96
C TYR A 197 -0.65 23.56 28.50
N ILE A 198 -0.58 22.46 27.73
CA ILE A 198 -0.92 22.43 26.30
C ILE A 198 -2.39 22.78 26.08
N TYR A 199 -3.30 22.26 26.90
CA TYR A 199 -4.72 22.61 26.83
C TYR A 199 -4.94 24.13 26.99
N ASN A 200 -4.32 24.74 28.00
CA ASN A 200 -4.45 26.18 28.27
C ASN A 200 -3.78 27.02 27.17
N GLU A 201 -2.65 26.58 26.63
CA GLU A 201 -2.01 27.21 25.48
C GLU A 201 -2.95 27.23 24.27
N MET A 202 -3.59 26.11 23.96
CA MET A 202 -4.55 26.01 22.85
C MET A 202 -5.84 26.82 23.08
N LEU A 203 -6.29 26.95 24.33
CA LEU A 203 -7.36 27.91 24.66
C LEU A 203 -6.93 29.36 24.37
N GLY A 204 -5.66 29.69 24.61
CA GLY A 204 -5.05 30.96 24.22
C GLY A 204 -5.07 31.16 22.70
N TYR A 205 -4.77 30.14 21.93
CA TYR A 205 -4.85 30.17 20.47
C TYR A 205 -6.27 30.41 19.97
N LYS A 206 -7.26 29.71 20.54
CA LYS A 206 -8.68 29.96 20.25
C LYS A 206 -9.06 31.43 20.46
N LYS A 207 -8.70 32.02 21.61
CA LYS A 207 -8.98 33.43 21.92
C LYS A 207 -8.33 34.40 20.93
N GLN A 208 -7.08 34.13 20.51
CA GLN A 208 -6.38 34.96 19.51
C GLN A 208 -7.09 34.94 18.15
N ILE A 209 -7.60 33.78 17.74
CA ILE A 209 -8.32 33.65 16.47
C ILE A 209 -9.69 34.33 16.57
N GLU A 210 -10.45 34.09 17.65
CA GLU A 210 -11.78 34.67 17.86
C GLU A 210 -11.76 36.20 18.00
N SER A 211 -10.69 36.76 18.55
CA SER A 211 -10.48 38.21 18.61
C SER A 211 -9.99 38.83 17.30
N GLY A 212 -9.67 38.03 16.28
CA GLY A 212 -9.10 38.49 15.02
C GLY A 212 -7.64 38.92 15.09
N ALA A 213 -6.95 38.72 16.23
CA ALA A 213 -5.54 39.07 16.39
C ALA A 213 -4.62 38.24 15.47
N VAL A 214 -5.04 37.02 15.11
CA VAL A 214 -4.35 36.15 14.17
C VAL A 214 -5.36 35.31 13.40
N THR A 215 -5.06 34.98 12.15
CA THR A 215 -5.91 34.03 11.37
C THR A 215 -5.58 32.58 11.75
N PHE A 216 -6.58 31.69 11.63
CA PHE A 216 -6.38 30.27 11.88
C PHE A 216 -5.23 29.72 11.04
N ASP A 217 -5.15 30.10 9.77
CA ASP A 217 -4.13 29.63 8.80
C ASP A 217 -2.72 30.03 9.21
N ALA A 218 -2.54 31.29 9.61
CA ALA A 218 -1.24 31.79 10.07
C ALA A 218 -0.80 31.09 11.36
N LEU A 219 -1.75 30.85 12.27
CA LEU A 219 -1.46 30.17 13.53
C LEU A 219 -1.15 28.67 13.27
N ALA A 220 -1.93 27.98 12.45
CA ALA A 220 -1.70 26.60 12.09
C ALA A 220 -0.29 26.37 11.48
N LYS A 221 0.12 27.24 10.56
CA LYS A 221 1.47 27.19 9.96
C LYS A 221 2.59 27.35 11.01
N ARG A 222 2.34 28.14 12.05
CA ARG A 222 3.35 28.45 13.07
C ARG A 222 3.45 27.39 14.17
N VAL A 223 2.31 26.85 14.65
CA VAL A 223 2.26 26.06 15.87
C VAL A 223 1.76 24.64 15.74
N SER A 224 1.15 24.27 14.60
CA SER A 224 0.65 22.90 14.40
C SER A 224 1.81 21.92 14.22
N GLU A 225 1.72 20.79 14.92
CA GLU A 225 2.71 19.71 14.84
C GLU A 225 2.35 18.71 13.73
N ASP A 226 1.16 18.79 13.16
CA ASP A 226 0.85 18.14 11.87
C ASP A 226 1.37 19.01 10.71
N ARG A 227 2.59 18.73 10.27
CA ARG A 227 3.27 19.51 9.23
C ARG A 227 2.57 19.50 7.90
N VAL A 228 1.95 18.37 7.54
CA VAL A 228 1.27 18.20 6.25
C VAL A 228 0.08 19.17 6.10
N THR A 229 -0.75 19.28 7.13
CA THR A 229 -1.88 20.22 7.11
C THR A 229 -1.46 21.64 7.47
N ALA A 230 -0.45 21.82 8.32
CA ALA A 230 0.07 23.13 8.71
C ALA A 230 0.48 23.97 7.50
N GLU A 231 1.17 23.43 6.52
CA GLU A 231 1.58 24.12 5.29
C GLU A 231 0.39 24.69 4.52
N ARG A 232 -0.76 24.04 4.60
CA ARG A 232 -2.05 24.45 3.99
C ARG A 232 -2.94 25.23 4.95
N GLY A 233 -2.37 25.79 6.03
CA GLY A 233 -3.14 26.54 7.05
C GLY A 233 -4.07 25.66 7.90
N GLY A 234 -3.77 24.37 8.01
CA GLY A 234 -4.55 23.39 8.76
C GLY A 234 -5.73 22.79 7.98
N ALA A 235 -5.88 23.11 6.68
CA ALA A 235 -7.03 22.68 5.88
C ALA A 235 -7.06 21.16 5.64
N ILE A 236 -8.22 20.56 5.93
CA ILE A 236 -8.52 19.14 5.69
C ILE A 236 -9.97 18.96 5.24
N GLU A 237 -10.22 17.84 4.57
CA GLU A 237 -11.56 17.36 4.29
C GLU A 237 -11.77 16.04 5.01
N VAL A 238 -12.87 15.88 5.70
CA VAL A 238 -13.16 14.74 6.58
C VAL A 238 -14.52 14.17 6.27
N ASN A 239 -14.60 12.84 6.13
CA ASN A 239 -15.87 12.12 6.04
C ASN A 239 -16.27 11.60 7.43
N ARG A 240 -17.52 11.79 7.82
CA ARG A 240 -18.08 11.35 9.11
C ARG A 240 -17.95 9.85 9.37
N SER A 241 -17.94 9.04 8.31
CA SER A 241 -17.82 7.59 8.40
C SER A 241 -16.37 7.11 8.52
N ASP A 242 -15.38 7.97 8.30
CA ASP A 242 -13.95 7.60 8.34
C ASP A 242 -13.41 7.49 9.78
N LYS A 243 -13.84 6.43 10.46
CA LYS A 243 -13.40 6.09 11.82
C LYS A 243 -12.02 5.41 11.83
N SER A 244 -11.51 5.01 10.69
CA SER A 244 -10.18 4.38 10.58
C SER A 244 -9.07 5.43 10.68
N THR A 245 -9.25 6.57 10.06
CA THR A 245 -8.29 7.68 10.05
C THR A 245 -8.44 8.57 11.28
N TRP A 246 -9.68 8.90 11.67
CA TRP A 246 -9.97 9.89 12.69
C TRP A 246 -10.52 9.28 13.98
N ASP A 247 -10.08 9.85 15.10
CA ASP A 247 -10.59 9.52 16.43
C ASP A 247 -12.10 9.86 16.53
N PRO A 248 -12.93 8.99 17.13
CA PRO A 248 -14.36 9.26 17.32
C PRO A 248 -14.65 10.60 18.00
N VAL A 249 -13.79 11.02 18.95
CA VAL A 249 -13.95 12.32 19.64
C VAL A 249 -13.70 13.48 18.69
N PHE A 250 -12.69 13.38 17.81
CA PHE A 250 -12.44 14.36 16.76
C PHE A 250 -13.64 14.48 15.82
N LEU A 251 -14.12 13.37 15.26
CA LEU A 251 -15.28 13.34 14.35
C LEU A 251 -16.54 13.92 15.00
N SER A 252 -16.85 13.47 16.22
CA SER A 252 -18.04 13.94 16.91
C SER A 252 -18.00 15.45 17.21
N THR A 253 -16.82 15.99 17.50
CA THR A 253 -16.63 17.42 17.72
C THR A 253 -16.73 18.18 16.40
N ALA A 254 -15.99 17.77 15.38
CA ALA A 254 -15.99 18.43 14.08
C ALA A 254 -17.40 18.56 13.49
N PHE A 255 -18.22 17.52 13.58
CA PHE A 255 -19.57 17.50 13.03
C PHE A 255 -20.65 18.16 13.92
N ARG A 256 -20.33 18.56 15.16
CA ARG A 256 -21.18 19.39 16.02
C ARG A 256 -21.00 20.89 15.81
N LEU A 257 -19.82 21.31 15.35
CA LEU A 257 -19.52 22.72 15.12
C LEU A 257 -20.43 23.33 14.04
N LYS A 258 -20.76 24.61 14.19
CA LYS A 258 -21.37 25.41 13.14
C LYS A 258 -20.30 25.96 12.20
N THR A 259 -20.69 26.33 10.99
CA THR A 259 -19.78 26.99 10.04
C THR A 259 -19.15 28.24 10.66
N GLY A 260 -17.82 28.31 10.63
CA GLY A 260 -17.02 29.36 11.23
C GLY A 260 -16.67 29.13 12.70
N GLU A 261 -17.35 28.24 13.41
CA GLU A 261 -17.14 27.96 14.83
C GLU A 261 -15.82 27.23 15.08
N ILE A 262 -15.16 27.57 16.20
CA ILE A 262 -13.91 26.95 16.65
C ILE A 262 -14.21 26.13 17.91
N SER A 263 -13.73 24.88 17.96
CA SER A 263 -13.87 24.02 19.13
C SER A 263 -13.13 24.57 20.35
N VAL A 264 -13.41 24.03 21.52
CA VAL A 264 -12.41 23.98 22.60
C VAL A 264 -11.33 22.95 22.22
N PRO A 265 -10.14 22.96 22.86
CA PRO A 265 -9.14 21.90 22.61
C PRO A 265 -9.74 20.51 22.89
N VAL A 266 -9.61 19.60 21.93
CA VAL A 266 -10.19 18.25 21.97
C VAL A 266 -9.06 17.25 22.12
N LYS A 267 -9.06 16.48 23.20
CA LYS A 267 -8.07 15.42 23.42
C LYS A 267 -8.40 14.18 22.58
N SER A 268 -7.48 13.77 21.75
CA SER A 268 -7.48 12.47 21.08
C SER A 268 -6.51 11.53 21.81
N ASN A 269 -6.92 10.28 21.96
CA ASN A 269 -6.04 9.27 22.56
C ASN A 269 -4.89 8.85 21.62
N ARG A 270 -5.06 9.08 20.31
CA ARG A 270 -4.08 8.68 19.28
C ARG A 270 -3.07 9.76 18.96
N PHE A 271 -3.50 11.03 18.89
CA PHE A 271 -2.72 12.09 18.27
C PHE A 271 -2.29 13.21 19.23
N GLY A 272 -3.05 13.51 20.25
CA GLY A 272 -2.81 14.66 21.14
C GLY A 272 -4.04 15.57 21.22
N TYR A 273 -3.84 16.89 21.23
CA TYR A 273 -4.92 17.86 21.32
C TYR A 273 -5.17 18.54 19.97
N PHE A 274 -6.43 18.59 19.57
CA PHE A 274 -6.88 19.30 18.37
C PHE A 274 -7.63 20.58 18.72
N LEU A 275 -7.36 21.65 17.97
CA LEU A 275 -8.25 22.80 17.83
C LEU A 275 -8.84 22.73 16.43
N ILE A 276 -10.17 22.72 16.31
CA ILE A 276 -10.88 22.44 15.06
C ILE A 276 -11.76 23.65 14.72
N GLN A 277 -11.70 24.13 13.47
CA GLN A 277 -12.63 25.10 12.92
C GLN A 277 -13.41 24.47 11.77
N GLN A 278 -14.75 24.58 11.79
CA GLN A 278 -15.57 24.15 10.68
C GLN A 278 -15.65 25.27 9.62
N VAL A 279 -15.16 24.97 8.41
CA VAL A 279 -15.22 25.91 7.27
C VAL A 279 -16.53 25.75 6.52
N SER A 280 -16.90 24.53 6.18
CA SER A 280 -18.20 24.23 5.54
C SER A 280 -18.54 22.75 5.72
N ARG A 281 -19.82 22.40 5.56
CA ARG A 281 -20.29 21.00 5.62
C ARG A 281 -21.36 20.76 4.55
N ARG A 282 -21.23 19.60 3.89
CA ARG A 282 -22.25 19.08 2.96
C ARG A 282 -22.51 17.61 3.29
N GLY A 283 -23.64 17.34 3.96
CA GLY A 283 -23.98 15.99 4.42
C GLY A 283 -22.93 15.43 5.38
N ASP A 284 -22.34 14.31 5.02
CA ASP A 284 -21.30 13.62 5.80
C ASP A 284 -19.87 14.04 5.46
N ILE A 285 -19.68 15.05 4.60
CA ILE A 285 -18.37 15.62 4.29
C ILE A 285 -18.26 17.01 4.92
N ALA A 286 -17.18 17.24 5.68
CA ALA A 286 -16.86 18.53 6.29
C ALA A 286 -15.47 19.01 5.84
N LYS A 287 -15.39 20.28 5.40
CA LYS A 287 -14.14 21.00 5.23
C LYS A 287 -13.82 21.70 6.52
N LEU A 288 -12.66 21.38 7.08
CA LEU A 288 -12.21 21.83 8.40
C LEU A 288 -10.85 22.49 8.29
N LYS A 289 -10.49 23.23 9.33
CA LYS A 289 -9.10 23.56 9.65
C LYS A 289 -8.77 23.01 11.02
N MET A 290 -7.54 22.49 11.19
CA MET A 290 -7.12 21.97 12.48
C MET A 290 -5.72 22.45 12.87
N ILE A 291 -5.49 22.53 14.18
CA ILE A 291 -4.18 22.67 14.78
C ILE A 291 -4.00 21.48 15.71
N LEU A 292 -2.92 20.74 15.52
CA LEU A 292 -2.52 19.61 16.38
C LEU A 292 -1.41 20.05 17.32
N ARG A 293 -1.54 19.74 18.62
CA ARG A 293 -0.47 19.85 19.60
C ARG A 293 -0.34 18.52 20.34
N ILE A 294 0.89 18.02 20.40
CA ILE A 294 1.22 16.75 21.04
C ILE A 294 1.93 17.08 22.36
N PRO A 295 1.31 16.78 23.53
CA PRO A 295 1.99 17.00 24.80
C PRO A 295 3.32 16.22 24.84
N PRO A 296 4.45 16.90 25.02
CA PRO A 296 5.76 16.23 25.02
C PRO A 296 5.92 15.32 26.24
N VAL A 297 6.49 14.15 26.00
CA VAL A 297 6.94 13.25 27.08
C VAL A 297 8.26 13.77 27.60
N THR A 298 8.34 14.00 28.92
CA THR A 298 9.55 14.51 29.57
C THR A 298 10.45 13.36 30.03
N ASP A 299 11.69 13.70 30.45
CA ASP A 299 12.64 12.71 30.97
C ASP A 299 12.16 11.99 32.22
N ASN A 300 11.23 12.59 32.98
CA ASN A 300 10.65 11.98 34.17
C ASN A 300 9.73 10.81 33.82
N GLU A 301 8.82 10.98 32.85
CA GLU A 301 7.95 9.91 32.38
C GLU A 301 8.76 8.78 31.72
N LEU A 302 9.82 9.13 30.97
CA LEU A 302 10.75 8.15 30.40
C LEU A 302 11.51 7.38 31.50
N ALA A 303 11.92 8.05 32.61
CA ALA A 303 12.59 7.39 33.72
C ALA A 303 11.67 6.40 34.44
N VAL A 304 10.38 6.73 34.60
CA VAL A 304 9.36 5.80 35.16
C VAL A 304 9.17 4.59 34.23
N ALA A 305 9.06 4.81 32.92
CA ALA A 305 8.94 3.73 31.94
C ALA A 305 10.18 2.82 31.95
N ARG A 306 11.39 3.39 32.04
CA ARG A 306 12.64 2.60 32.15
C ARG A 306 12.61 1.70 33.39
N LYS A 307 12.28 2.21 34.57
CA LYS A 307 12.19 1.42 35.81
C LYS A 307 11.18 0.27 35.66
N LYS A 308 10.03 0.52 35.04
CA LYS A 308 9.04 -0.52 34.76
C LYS A 308 9.60 -1.61 33.86
N LEU A 309 10.29 -1.23 32.77
CA LEU A 309 10.90 -2.21 31.86
C LEU A 309 12.09 -2.94 32.51
N ASP A 310 12.86 -2.29 33.39
CA ASP A 310 13.92 -2.98 34.16
C ASP A 310 13.30 -4.10 35.02
N SER A 311 12.14 -3.84 35.66
CA SER A 311 11.43 -4.88 36.41
C SER A 311 10.92 -6.02 35.54
N VAL A 312 10.37 -5.69 34.35
CA VAL A 312 9.90 -6.69 33.37
C VAL A 312 11.10 -7.53 32.86
N ARG A 313 12.22 -6.89 32.57
CA ARG A 313 13.43 -7.59 32.18
C ARG A 313 13.89 -8.58 33.26
N ALA A 314 13.92 -8.16 34.53
CA ALA A 314 14.30 -9.05 35.65
C ALA A 314 13.36 -10.27 35.74
N GLU A 315 12.04 -10.09 35.57
CA GLU A 315 11.08 -11.21 35.56
C GLU A 315 11.37 -12.21 34.43
N VAL A 316 11.79 -11.72 33.24
CA VAL A 316 12.13 -12.57 32.10
C VAL A 316 13.48 -13.27 32.30
N ASP A 317 14.50 -12.53 32.77
CA ASP A 317 15.85 -13.08 33.06
C ASP A 317 15.78 -14.17 34.13
N GLU A 318 14.91 -14.00 35.14
CA GLU A 318 14.64 -15.00 36.19
C GLU A 318 13.69 -16.13 35.73
N LYS A 319 13.27 -16.14 34.45
CA LYS A 319 12.34 -17.12 33.86
C LYS A 319 10.98 -17.21 34.55
N LYS A 320 10.54 -16.17 35.25
CA LYS A 320 9.20 -16.07 35.86
C LYS A 320 8.12 -15.92 34.80
N ILE A 321 8.45 -15.30 33.69
CA ILE A 321 7.58 -15.09 32.53
C ILE A 321 8.42 -15.24 31.25
N SER A 322 7.82 -15.75 30.15
CA SER A 322 8.50 -15.75 28.88
C SER A 322 8.54 -14.36 28.27
N PHE A 323 9.54 -14.07 27.41
CA PHE A 323 9.60 -12.78 26.70
C PHE A 323 8.30 -12.52 25.91
N LYS A 324 7.76 -13.54 25.27
CA LYS A 324 6.50 -13.45 24.51
C LYS A 324 5.33 -13.05 25.41
N ASP A 325 5.16 -13.70 26.53
CA ASP A 325 4.05 -13.40 27.47
C ASP A 325 4.24 -12.03 28.13
N ALA A 326 5.47 -11.65 28.45
CA ALA A 326 5.80 -10.31 28.94
C ALA A 326 5.44 -9.24 27.91
N ALA A 327 5.71 -9.47 26.63
CA ALA A 327 5.35 -8.56 25.55
C ALA A 327 3.83 -8.40 25.42
N TYR A 328 3.07 -9.48 25.44
CA TYR A 328 1.59 -9.42 25.42
C TYR A 328 1.02 -8.68 26.64
N LYS A 329 1.65 -8.85 27.80
CA LYS A 329 1.16 -8.27 29.06
C LYS A 329 1.51 -6.79 29.23
N TYR A 330 2.69 -6.38 28.80
CA TYR A 330 3.26 -5.08 29.16
C TYR A 330 3.48 -4.14 27.98
N SER A 331 3.50 -4.62 26.72
CA SER A 331 3.77 -3.77 25.57
C SER A 331 2.59 -2.89 25.21
N ASP A 332 2.88 -1.62 24.94
CA ASP A 332 1.94 -0.65 24.38
C ASP A 332 1.89 -0.72 22.84
N ASP A 333 2.77 -1.51 22.21
CA ASP A 333 2.77 -1.72 20.75
C ASP A 333 1.59 -2.60 20.33
N GLU A 334 0.67 -2.02 19.55
CA GLU A 334 -0.53 -2.74 19.06
C GLU A 334 -0.17 -3.90 18.14
N ASN A 335 0.97 -3.83 17.42
CA ASN A 335 1.43 -4.92 16.56
C ASN A 335 1.73 -6.18 17.37
N VAL A 336 2.20 -6.05 18.61
CA VAL A 336 2.48 -7.19 19.48
C VAL A 336 1.21 -8.03 19.71
N LYS A 337 0.05 -7.39 19.87
CA LYS A 337 -1.24 -8.09 20.09
C LYS A 337 -1.70 -8.86 18.87
N ASN A 338 -1.42 -8.36 17.67
CA ASN A 338 -1.89 -8.92 16.41
C ASN A 338 -0.91 -9.94 15.80
N TYR A 339 0.38 -9.67 15.91
CA TYR A 339 1.43 -10.41 15.18
C TYR A 339 2.51 -10.99 16.09
N GLY A 340 2.47 -10.69 17.40
CA GLY A 340 3.48 -11.11 18.37
C GLY A 340 4.62 -10.10 18.54
N PRO A 341 5.59 -10.40 19.43
CA PRO A 341 6.62 -9.44 19.84
C PRO A 341 7.77 -9.26 18.84
N PHE A 342 7.83 -10.10 17.80
CA PHE A 342 8.93 -10.07 16.83
C PHE A 342 8.63 -9.12 15.69
N ILE A 343 9.66 -8.44 15.22
CA ILE A 343 9.58 -7.57 14.05
C ILE A 343 9.37 -8.44 12.82
N LEU A 344 8.45 -8.02 11.97
CA LEU A 344 8.14 -8.70 10.72
C LEU A 344 8.75 -7.96 9.54
N ASN A 345 9.27 -8.70 8.57
CA ASN A 345 9.59 -8.14 7.27
C ASN A 345 8.32 -7.96 6.41
N LYS A 346 8.48 -7.54 5.15
CA LYS A 346 7.37 -7.23 4.24
C LYS A 346 6.54 -8.46 3.83
N ASP A 347 7.10 -9.65 3.91
CA ASP A 347 6.44 -10.92 3.57
C ASP A 347 5.80 -11.60 4.80
N GLY A 348 5.90 -10.97 5.98
CA GLY A 348 5.33 -11.47 7.23
C GLY A 348 6.23 -12.46 8.00
N SER A 349 7.46 -12.69 7.55
CA SER A 349 8.46 -13.49 8.28
C SER A 349 9.04 -12.71 9.46
N THR A 350 9.41 -13.41 10.54
CA THR A 350 10.11 -12.83 11.70
C THR A 350 11.62 -12.66 11.46
N TYR A 351 12.14 -13.18 10.35
CA TYR A 351 13.52 -12.99 9.95
C TYR A 351 13.68 -11.69 9.18
N VAL A 352 14.45 -10.77 9.71
CA VAL A 352 14.69 -9.45 9.14
C VAL A 352 16.19 -9.22 8.92
N THR A 353 16.54 -8.46 7.90
CA THR A 353 17.88 -7.97 7.69
C THR A 353 18.15 -6.73 8.55
N ILE A 354 19.42 -6.40 8.78
CA ILE A 354 19.79 -5.29 9.67
C ILE A 354 19.29 -3.92 9.17
N ASP A 355 19.18 -3.74 7.87
CA ASP A 355 18.69 -2.53 7.21
C ASP A 355 17.18 -2.33 7.34
N ALA A 356 16.43 -3.38 7.70
CA ALA A 356 15.01 -3.29 8.03
C ALA A 356 14.76 -2.76 9.46
N LEU A 357 15.78 -2.65 10.29
CA LEU A 357 15.71 -2.20 11.67
C LEU A 357 15.98 -0.69 11.78
N ASP A 358 15.35 -0.02 12.74
CA ASP A 358 15.67 1.37 13.03
C ASP A 358 17.07 1.53 13.66
N LYS A 359 17.66 2.73 13.54
CA LYS A 359 19.03 3.02 13.98
C LYS A 359 19.30 2.73 15.46
N ASP A 360 18.32 3.01 16.31
CA ASP A 360 18.46 2.81 17.76
C ASP A 360 18.49 1.32 18.08
N MET A 361 17.70 0.52 17.33
CA MET A 361 17.68 -0.92 17.45
C MET A 361 18.98 -1.53 16.95
N VAL A 362 19.47 -1.11 15.77
CA VAL A 362 20.77 -1.56 15.22
C VAL A 362 21.90 -1.28 16.22
N THR A 363 21.91 -0.10 16.81
CA THR A 363 22.91 0.27 17.82
C THR A 363 22.80 -0.61 19.07
N THR A 364 21.58 -0.92 19.50
CA THR A 364 21.31 -1.75 20.68
C THR A 364 21.78 -3.19 20.48
N ILE A 365 21.47 -3.81 19.33
CA ILE A 365 21.79 -5.22 19.09
C ILE A 365 23.26 -5.48 18.71
N LYS A 366 24.02 -4.43 18.43
CA LYS A 366 25.41 -4.56 17.94
C LYS A 366 26.28 -5.41 18.85
N ASP A 367 26.14 -5.23 20.16
CA ASP A 367 26.97 -5.89 21.17
C ASP A 367 26.22 -7.00 21.92
N MET A 368 24.97 -7.34 21.48
CA MET A 368 24.15 -8.39 22.10
C MET A 368 24.52 -9.77 21.55
N LYS A 369 24.46 -10.78 22.40
CA LYS A 369 24.53 -12.19 22.04
C LYS A 369 23.12 -12.73 21.79
N VAL A 370 23.02 -13.80 21.02
CA VAL A 370 21.76 -14.54 20.85
C VAL A 370 21.25 -15.00 22.21
N GLY A 371 20.01 -14.69 22.49
CA GLY A 371 19.37 -14.95 23.77
C GLY A 371 19.36 -13.75 24.75
N ASP A 372 20.12 -12.70 24.48
CA ASP A 372 20.18 -11.52 25.35
C ASP A 372 18.94 -10.61 25.22
N ILE A 373 18.59 -9.98 26.34
CA ILE A 373 17.62 -8.89 26.41
C ILE A 373 18.36 -7.61 26.78
N SER A 374 18.15 -6.54 26.02
CA SER A 374 18.80 -5.25 26.25
C SER A 374 18.40 -4.61 27.59
N LYS A 375 19.16 -3.64 28.05
CA LYS A 375 18.65 -2.65 29.01
C LYS A 375 17.54 -1.82 28.34
N PRO A 376 16.63 -1.16 29.11
CA PRO A 376 15.65 -0.26 28.54
C PRO A 376 16.30 0.87 27.71
N VAL A 377 15.96 0.98 26.45
CA VAL A 377 16.50 1.96 25.49
C VAL A 377 15.40 2.93 25.11
N THR A 378 15.71 4.22 25.11
CA THR A 378 14.81 5.26 24.60
C THR A 378 14.85 5.24 23.07
N PHE A 379 13.70 5.41 22.43
CA PHE A 379 13.57 5.50 21.00
C PHE A 379 12.45 6.48 20.62
N THR A 380 12.38 6.82 19.34
CA THR A 380 11.27 7.60 18.77
C THR A 380 10.62 6.74 17.70
N ASN A 381 9.29 6.54 17.80
CA ASN A 381 8.57 5.76 16.80
C ASN A 381 8.30 6.58 15.53
N ASP A 382 7.74 5.92 14.50
CA ASP A 382 7.42 6.55 13.20
C ASP A 382 6.41 7.70 13.30
N GLN A 383 5.64 7.76 14.39
CA GLN A 383 4.71 8.85 14.67
C GLN A 383 5.35 10.01 15.44
N GLY A 384 6.69 9.97 15.67
CA GLY A 384 7.42 10.99 16.41
C GLY A 384 7.23 10.93 17.93
N LYS A 385 6.60 9.88 18.47
CA LYS A 385 6.40 9.70 19.91
C LYS A 385 7.64 9.07 20.54
N LYS A 386 8.13 9.68 21.63
CA LYS A 386 9.22 9.12 22.45
C LYS A 386 8.68 7.98 23.31
N GLY A 387 9.41 6.88 23.33
CA GLY A 387 9.13 5.71 24.15
C GLY A 387 10.39 5.08 24.73
N VAL A 388 10.20 4.02 25.48
CA VAL A 388 11.26 3.16 26.00
C VAL A 388 10.95 1.72 25.60
N ARG A 389 11.95 0.97 25.17
CA ARG A 389 11.78 -0.43 24.79
C ARG A 389 12.87 -1.33 25.36
N LEU A 390 12.52 -2.60 25.55
CA LEU A 390 13.46 -3.72 25.63
C LEU A 390 13.58 -4.33 24.25
N VAL A 391 14.78 -4.74 23.88
CA VAL A 391 15.09 -5.46 22.65
C VAL A 391 15.57 -6.85 23.01
N TYR A 392 15.04 -7.87 22.36
CA TYR A 392 15.41 -9.27 22.51
C TYR A 392 15.99 -9.80 21.22
N LEU A 393 17.25 -10.23 21.24
CA LEU A 393 17.89 -10.88 20.10
C LEU A 393 17.68 -12.40 20.20
N LYS A 394 16.63 -12.90 19.56
CA LYS A 394 16.27 -14.33 19.63
C LYS A 394 17.20 -15.20 18.82
N SER A 395 17.51 -14.78 17.59
CA SER A 395 18.45 -15.49 16.70
C SER A 395 19.20 -14.53 15.81
N LYS A 396 20.34 -14.96 15.33
CA LYS A 396 21.19 -14.27 14.35
C LYS A 396 21.91 -15.30 13.51
N THR A 397 21.67 -15.29 12.21
CA THR A 397 22.39 -16.12 11.26
C THR A 397 23.71 -15.44 10.85
N ALA A 398 24.75 -16.21 10.61
CA ALA A 398 25.93 -15.69 9.93
C ALA A 398 25.63 -15.51 8.43
N PRO A 399 26.24 -14.51 7.75
CA PRO A 399 26.16 -14.46 6.30
C PRO A 399 26.67 -15.76 5.67
N HIS A 400 25.88 -16.33 4.76
CA HIS A 400 26.22 -17.63 4.15
C HIS A 400 25.64 -17.76 2.75
N ARG A 401 26.13 -18.71 1.98
CA ARG A 401 25.46 -19.10 0.74
C ARG A 401 24.28 -19.99 1.05
N LEU A 402 23.20 -19.81 0.28
CA LEU A 402 21.96 -20.61 0.41
C LEU A 402 22.32 -22.10 0.55
N ASN A 403 21.79 -22.76 1.60
CA ASN A 403 22.05 -24.16 1.88
C ASN A 403 20.83 -24.86 2.50
N LEU A 404 20.79 -26.19 2.40
CA LEU A 404 19.65 -26.99 2.89
C LEU A 404 19.56 -27.12 4.42
N VAL A 405 20.60 -26.74 5.16
CA VAL A 405 20.59 -26.85 6.63
C VAL A 405 19.92 -25.64 7.24
N ASP A 406 20.34 -24.46 6.83
CA ASP A 406 19.87 -23.18 7.41
C ASP A 406 18.63 -22.63 6.72
N ASP A 407 18.47 -22.92 5.39
CA ASP A 407 17.46 -22.29 4.54
C ASP A 407 16.40 -23.26 4.01
N TYR A 408 16.23 -24.41 4.66
CA TYR A 408 15.34 -25.46 4.16
C TYR A 408 13.93 -24.96 3.84
N SER A 409 13.34 -24.13 4.70
CA SER A 409 11.99 -23.59 4.48
C SER A 409 11.93 -22.74 3.21
N LYS A 410 12.88 -21.82 3.02
CA LYS A 410 12.97 -20.96 1.81
C LYS A 410 13.11 -21.80 0.54
N ILE A 411 13.98 -22.80 0.58
CA ILE A 411 14.21 -23.70 -0.56
C ILE A 411 12.97 -24.54 -0.83
N SER A 412 12.29 -25.01 0.22
CA SER A 412 11.05 -25.77 0.11
C SER A 412 9.93 -24.94 -0.55
N ASP A 413 9.78 -23.67 -0.16
CA ASP A 413 8.79 -22.77 -0.74
C ASP A 413 9.09 -22.51 -2.21
N LEU A 414 10.34 -22.24 -2.57
CA LEU A 414 10.76 -22.06 -3.97
C LEU A 414 10.51 -23.32 -4.81
N ALA A 415 10.85 -24.48 -4.27
CA ALA A 415 10.64 -25.76 -4.92
C ALA A 415 9.14 -26.07 -5.09
N LEU A 416 8.32 -25.74 -4.10
CA LEU A 416 6.86 -25.89 -4.17
C LEU A 416 6.26 -24.98 -5.22
N GLU A 417 6.66 -23.71 -5.28
CA GLU A 417 6.17 -22.78 -6.30
C GLU A 417 6.58 -23.22 -7.71
N GLN A 418 7.81 -23.71 -7.92
CA GLN A 418 8.19 -24.30 -9.19
C GLN A 418 7.30 -25.50 -9.54
N LYS A 419 7.06 -26.41 -8.59
CA LYS A 419 6.22 -27.59 -8.81
C LYS A 419 4.77 -27.21 -9.15
N LYS A 420 4.22 -26.20 -8.48
CA LYS A 420 2.89 -25.64 -8.81
C LYS A 420 2.87 -25.06 -10.25
N GLY A 421 3.94 -24.36 -10.65
CA GLY A 421 4.10 -23.87 -12.03
C GLY A 421 4.08 -25.01 -13.03
N GLU A 422 4.86 -26.08 -12.80
CA GLU A 422 4.91 -27.25 -13.68
C GLU A 422 3.54 -27.97 -13.78
N VAL A 423 2.79 -28.05 -12.67
CA VAL A 423 1.44 -28.63 -12.64
C VAL A 423 0.47 -27.76 -13.44
N LEU A 424 0.55 -26.45 -13.28
CA LEU A 424 -0.27 -25.49 -14.04
C LEU A 424 0.03 -25.56 -15.53
N ASP A 425 1.32 -25.64 -15.93
CA ASP A 425 1.73 -25.74 -17.33
C ASP A 425 1.23 -27.04 -17.98
N LYS A 426 1.33 -28.17 -17.28
CA LYS A 426 0.76 -29.44 -17.72
C LYS A 426 -0.76 -29.38 -17.88
N TRP A 427 -1.43 -28.72 -16.97
CA TRP A 427 -2.87 -28.51 -17.02
C TRP A 427 -3.24 -27.64 -18.23
N LEU A 428 -2.53 -26.52 -18.45
CA LEU A 428 -2.71 -25.62 -19.58
C LEU A 428 -2.52 -26.35 -20.92
N THR A 429 -1.45 -27.12 -21.07
CA THR A 429 -1.16 -27.90 -22.26
C THR A 429 -2.36 -28.79 -22.66
N LYS A 430 -3.09 -29.34 -21.68
CA LYS A 430 -4.29 -30.14 -21.91
C LYS A 430 -5.54 -29.30 -22.22
N LYS A 431 -5.61 -28.07 -21.66
CA LYS A 431 -6.81 -27.21 -21.72
C LYS A 431 -6.80 -26.28 -22.93
N ILE A 432 -5.64 -25.71 -23.30
CA ILE A 432 -5.50 -24.80 -24.45
C ILE A 432 -6.25 -25.31 -25.71
N PRO A 433 -6.09 -26.57 -26.12
CA PRO A 433 -6.78 -27.06 -27.32
C PRO A 433 -8.32 -27.10 -27.25
N THR A 434 -8.89 -26.90 -26.04
CA THR A 434 -10.35 -26.87 -25.81
C THR A 434 -10.96 -25.48 -25.93
N PHE A 435 -10.13 -24.47 -26.15
CA PHE A 435 -10.54 -23.08 -26.31
C PHE A 435 -10.26 -22.62 -27.75
N TYR A 436 -11.09 -21.71 -28.24
CA TYR A 436 -10.73 -20.90 -29.39
C TYR A 436 -9.78 -19.79 -28.94
N ILE A 437 -8.55 -19.80 -29.43
CA ILE A 437 -7.54 -18.78 -29.08
C ILE A 437 -6.92 -18.28 -30.38
N LEU A 438 -6.96 -16.98 -30.58
CA LEU A 438 -6.30 -16.27 -31.66
C LEU A 438 -5.29 -15.29 -31.07
N VAL A 439 -4.06 -15.34 -31.58
CA VAL A 439 -3.01 -14.36 -31.26
C VAL A 439 -2.66 -13.64 -32.55
N ASP A 440 -2.55 -12.30 -32.47
CA ASP A 440 -2.20 -11.51 -33.63
C ASP A 440 -0.82 -11.92 -34.19
N LYS A 441 -0.69 -11.99 -35.51
CA LYS A 441 0.54 -12.45 -36.17
C LYS A 441 1.77 -11.59 -35.86
N GLN A 442 1.59 -10.28 -35.70
CA GLN A 442 2.71 -9.44 -35.32
C GLN A 442 3.11 -9.72 -33.86
N ALA A 443 2.14 -9.92 -32.96
CA ALA A 443 2.43 -10.27 -31.57
C ALA A 443 3.17 -11.61 -31.47
N THR A 444 2.84 -12.62 -32.29
CA THR A 444 3.58 -13.90 -32.33
C THR A 444 4.97 -13.76 -32.96
N GLN A 445 5.19 -12.82 -33.88
CA GLN A 445 6.52 -12.52 -34.40
C GLN A 445 7.42 -11.84 -33.35
N GLU A 446 6.88 -10.89 -32.61
CA GLU A 446 7.60 -10.20 -31.53
C GLU A 446 7.78 -11.10 -30.31
N CYS A 447 6.83 -12.00 -30.04
CA CYS A 447 6.79 -12.90 -28.88
C CYS A 447 6.57 -14.36 -29.31
N PRO A 448 7.60 -15.07 -29.82
CA PRO A 448 7.44 -16.42 -30.39
C PRO A 448 6.84 -17.46 -29.44
N ASN A 449 7.02 -17.30 -28.12
CA ASN A 449 6.45 -18.17 -27.10
C ASN A 449 4.91 -18.12 -27.05
N LEU A 450 4.27 -17.13 -27.64
CA LEU A 450 2.81 -17.02 -27.67
C LEU A 450 2.17 -17.98 -28.70
N SER A 451 2.93 -18.48 -29.69
CA SER A 451 2.44 -19.42 -30.69
C SER A 451 1.88 -20.72 -30.10
N LYS A 452 2.34 -21.14 -28.93
CA LYS A 452 1.80 -22.31 -28.21
C LYS A 452 0.34 -22.20 -27.80
N TYR A 453 -0.19 -20.96 -27.74
CA TYR A 453 -1.57 -20.70 -27.36
C TYR A 453 -2.53 -20.68 -28.58
N GLU A 454 -2.01 -20.53 -29.80
CA GLU A 454 -2.84 -20.38 -30.99
C GLU A 454 -3.55 -21.69 -31.33
N THR A 455 -4.88 -21.65 -31.48
CA THR A 455 -5.72 -22.80 -31.81
C THR A 455 -6.66 -22.52 -32.99
N SER A 456 -6.61 -21.32 -33.58
CA SER A 456 -7.50 -20.89 -34.67
C SER A 456 -7.36 -21.68 -35.95
N ASP A 457 -6.20 -22.32 -36.20
CA ASP A 457 -5.97 -23.13 -37.43
C ASP A 457 -6.45 -24.57 -37.31
N LYS A 458 -6.92 -25.00 -36.14
CA LYS A 458 -7.54 -26.31 -35.96
C LYS A 458 -9.02 -26.14 -36.20
N GLY A 459 -9.43 -26.21 -37.53
CA GLY A 459 -10.82 -26.06 -37.93
C GLY A 459 -11.76 -26.90 -37.06
N PHE A 460 -12.85 -26.26 -36.63
CA PHE A 460 -14.00 -26.89 -36.03
C PHE A 460 -14.86 -27.53 -37.12
#